data_16d1e153e8f5c3524e70451a3762f619
#
_entry.id   16d1e153e8f5c3524e70451a3762f619
#
_cell.length_a   1.000
_cell.length_b   1.000
_cell.length_c   1.000
_cell.angle_alpha   90.00
_cell.angle_beta   90.00
_cell.angle_gamma   90.00
#
_symmetry.space_group_name_H-M   'P 1'
#
loop_
_entity.id
_entity.type
_entity.pdbx_description
1 polymer ?
#
loop_
_entity_poly.entity_id
_entity_poly.type
_entity_poly.pdbx_seq_one_letter_code
_entity_poly.pdbx_strand_id
1 'polypeptide(L)'
;MVRAIALAGVLFTAAAPSVQAQTWTIDASHSAAHFAVRHMMVSTVRGDLGKIAGTVTFDPARPSAGSIEATIDATGIDTREPGRDKHLKSADFFDVEKFPTITFKSKKIEPASGGGFRVTGDLTMKGVTKEVVLDVEPLRPQIKDQRGTARTGTAATTKLNRQDFGISWSRTLDGGGVVVSDEVSVTIDVELIAAAPAAK
;
A
#
# COMPACT_ATOMS: atom_id res chain seq x y z
N MET A 1 1.87 -14.57 76.00
CA MET A 1 1.18 -13.67 75.08
C MET A 1 2.10 -13.49 73.87
N VAL A 2 1.78 -14.14 72.72
CA VAL A 2 2.56 -14.03 71.48
C VAL A 2 1.78 -13.15 70.53
N ARG A 3 2.31 -12.00 70.16
CA ARG A 3 1.69 -11.09 69.18
C ARG A 3 2.11 -11.52 67.75
N ALA A 4 1.16 -11.93 66.95
CA ALA A 4 1.36 -12.19 65.53
C ALA A 4 1.35 -10.83 64.76
N ILE A 5 2.44 -10.55 64.05
CA ILE A 5 2.53 -9.40 63.12
C ILE A 5 2.10 -9.91 61.77
N ALA A 6 0.99 -9.40 61.26
CA ALA A 6 0.51 -9.66 59.92
C ALA A 6 1.22 -8.71 58.96
N LEU A 7 2.02 -9.27 58.03
CA LEU A 7 2.67 -8.54 56.96
C LEU A 7 1.72 -8.42 55.78
N ALA A 8 1.16 -7.25 55.56
CA ALA A 8 0.31 -6.95 54.40
C ALA A 8 1.20 -6.68 53.18
N GLY A 9 1.27 -7.64 52.28
CA GLY A 9 1.97 -7.48 50.99
C GLY A 9 1.17 -6.59 50.03
N VAL A 10 1.69 -5.43 49.73
CA VAL A 10 1.12 -4.55 48.67
C VAL A 10 1.56 -5.10 47.32
N LEU A 11 0.65 -5.70 46.54
CA LEU A 11 0.86 -6.06 45.16
C LEU A 11 0.89 -4.77 44.32
N PHE A 12 2.05 -4.35 43.87
CA PHE A 12 2.19 -3.33 42.85
C PHE A 12 1.88 -3.99 41.47
N THR A 13 0.70 -3.77 40.91
CA THR A 13 0.39 -4.08 39.52
C THR A 13 0.99 -2.99 38.66
N ALA A 14 2.15 -3.26 38.06
CA ALA A 14 2.71 -2.39 37.02
C ALA A 14 1.80 -2.46 35.80
N ALA A 15 1.06 -1.40 35.52
CA ALA A 15 0.33 -1.23 34.26
C ALA A 15 1.38 -1.11 33.15
N ALA A 16 1.47 -2.11 32.27
CA ALA A 16 2.30 -2.03 31.07
C ALA A 16 1.79 -0.85 30.22
N PRO A 17 2.67 0.01 29.70
CA PRO A 17 2.26 1.09 28.82
C PRO A 17 1.50 0.47 27.62
N SER A 18 0.26 0.88 27.41
CA SER A 18 -0.49 0.51 26.21
C SER A 18 0.23 1.16 25.03
N VAL A 19 0.93 0.37 24.22
CA VAL A 19 1.40 0.83 22.90
C VAL A 19 0.16 1.14 22.09
N GLN A 20 -0.10 2.43 21.90
CA GLN A 20 -1.24 2.90 21.14
C GLN A 20 -0.91 2.80 19.67
N ALA A 21 -1.86 2.31 18.85
CA ALA A 21 -1.69 2.29 17.39
C ALA A 21 -1.35 3.70 16.90
N GLN A 22 -0.26 3.82 16.16
CA GLN A 22 0.19 5.09 15.60
C GLN A 22 -0.42 5.30 14.23
N THR A 23 -0.91 6.51 13.96
CA THR A 23 -1.38 6.91 12.64
C THR A 23 -0.25 7.59 11.88
N TRP A 24 -0.10 7.20 10.63
CA TRP A 24 0.90 7.69 9.68
C TRP A 24 0.21 8.25 8.46
N THR A 25 0.80 9.27 7.84
CA THR A 25 0.42 9.79 6.53
C THR A 25 1.46 9.35 5.51
N ILE A 26 1.04 8.92 4.33
CA ILE A 26 1.93 8.63 3.21
C ILE A 26 2.52 9.95 2.71
N ASP A 27 3.86 10.03 2.67
CA ASP A 27 4.56 11.17 2.05
C ASP A 27 4.53 11.03 0.53
N ALA A 28 3.66 11.78 -0.12
CA ALA A 28 3.49 11.74 -1.58
C ALA A 28 4.74 12.21 -2.36
N SER A 29 5.70 12.88 -1.68
CA SER A 29 6.94 13.35 -2.33
C SER A 29 8.00 12.26 -2.40
N HIS A 30 7.94 11.28 -1.49
CA HIS A 30 8.93 10.22 -1.34
C HIS A 30 8.30 8.82 -1.47
N SER A 31 7.08 8.74 -2.01
CA SER A 31 6.38 7.48 -2.25
C SER A 31 6.01 7.36 -3.70
N ALA A 32 6.02 6.14 -4.22
CA ALA A 32 5.69 5.84 -5.61
C ALA A 32 4.98 4.50 -5.75
N ALA A 33 4.13 4.38 -6.77
CA ALA A 33 3.52 3.13 -7.18
C ALA A 33 3.86 2.87 -8.64
N HIS A 34 4.62 1.81 -8.90
CA HIS A 34 5.12 1.43 -10.21
C HIS A 34 4.40 0.19 -10.72
N PHE A 35 4.27 0.08 -12.04
CA PHE A 35 3.82 -1.14 -12.69
C PHE A 35 4.82 -1.65 -13.71
N ALA A 36 4.75 -2.95 -13.99
CA ALA A 36 5.51 -3.61 -15.04
C ALA A 36 4.60 -4.61 -15.78
N VAL A 37 4.61 -4.57 -17.11
CA VAL A 37 3.78 -5.42 -17.97
C VAL A 37 4.60 -5.93 -19.15
N ARG A 38 4.39 -7.17 -19.58
CA ARG A 38 5.05 -7.72 -20.78
C ARG A 38 4.38 -7.16 -22.04
N HIS A 39 5.22 -6.68 -22.96
CA HIS A 39 4.80 -6.19 -24.29
C HIS A 39 5.32 -7.11 -25.37
N MET A 40 4.42 -7.58 -26.23
CA MET A 40 4.67 -8.53 -27.34
C MET A 40 5.49 -9.75 -26.92
N MET A 41 5.48 -10.12 -25.65
CA MET A 41 6.28 -11.19 -25.04
C MET A 41 7.81 -10.99 -25.13
N VAL A 42 8.30 -9.89 -25.69
CA VAL A 42 9.73 -9.62 -25.91
C VAL A 42 10.32 -8.60 -24.94
N SER A 43 9.54 -7.62 -24.47
CA SER A 43 10.05 -6.58 -23.59
C SER A 43 9.13 -6.37 -22.36
N THR A 44 9.61 -5.60 -21.40
CA THR A 44 8.82 -5.18 -20.25
C THR A 44 8.67 -3.66 -20.28
N VAL A 45 7.43 -3.19 -20.39
CA VAL A 45 7.10 -1.79 -20.19
C VAL A 45 6.94 -1.56 -18.68
N ARG A 46 7.53 -0.46 -18.20
CA ARG A 46 7.41 0.01 -16.82
C ARG A 46 6.89 1.44 -16.82
N GLY A 47 6.17 1.80 -15.77
CA GLY A 47 5.69 3.16 -15.60
C GLY A 47 5.23 3.42 -14.17
N ASP A 48 4.99 4.70 -13.90
CA ASP A 48 4.39 5.18 -12.67
C ASP A 48 2.87 5.22 -12.81
N LEU A 49 2.17 4.85 -11.73
CA LEU A 49 0.70 4.93 -11.69
C LEU A 49 0.21 6.34 -11.31
N GLY A 50 1.11 7.21 -10.83
CA GLY A 50 0.81 8.56 -10.39
C GLY A 50 1.06 8.78 -8.90
N LYS A 51 0.68 9.96 -8.40
CA LYS A 51 0.91 10.32 -7.00
C LYS A 51 0.07 9.48 -6.06
N ILE A 52 0.73 8.92 -5.04
CA ILE A 52 0.07 8.16 -3.97
C ILE A 52 -0.08 9.03 -2.72
N ALA A 53 -1.24 8.95 -2.07
CA ALA A 53 -1.53 9.57 -0.78
C ALA A 53 -2.37 8.61 0.07
N GLY A 54 -2.42 8.82 1.38
CA GLY A 54 -3.24 8.00 2.25
C GLY A 54 -2.81 8.01 3.70
N THR A 55 -3.44 7.14 4.48
CA THR A 55 -3.18 6.97 5.90
C THR A 55 -2.97 5.50 6.24
N VAL A 56 -2.08 5.26 7.19
CA VAL A 56 -1.81 3.94 7.76
C VAL A 56 -1.91 4.05 9.27
N THR A 57 -2.81 3.29 9.88
CA THR A 57 -2.84 3.12 11.34
C THR A 57 -2.25 1.76 11.64
N PHE A 58 -1.20 1.72 12.45
CA PHE A 58 -0.47 0.49 12.65
C PHE A 58 0.16 0.39 14.05
N ASP A 59 0.07 -0.80 14.62
CA ASP A 59 0.74 -1.22 15.85
C ASP A 59 1.45 -2.55 15.57
N PRO A 60 2.80 -2.60 15.57
CA PRO A 60 3.54 -3.84 15.33
C PRO A 60 3.19 -4.98 16.29
N ALA A 61 2.76 -4.67 17.52
CA ALA A 61 2.34 -5.66 18.50
C ALA A 61 0.93 -6.24 18.21
N ARG A 62 0.13 -5.52 17.42
CA ARG A 62 -1.24 -5.91 17.05
C ARG A 62 -1.53 -5.59 15.57
N PRO A 63 -0.85 -6.22 14.62
CA PRO A 63 -0.99 -5.90 13.20
C PRO A 63 -2.43 -5.99 12.69
N SER A 64 -3.20 -6.96 13.19
CA SER A 64 -4.59 -7.17 12.80
C SER A 64 -5.56 -6.04 13.17
N ALA A 65 -5.17 -5.15 14.10
CA ALA A 65 -5.92 -3.96 14.46
C ALA A 65 -5.56 -2.74 13.59
N GLY A 66 -4.60 -2.90 12.66
CA GLY A 66 -4.17 -1.86 11.73
C GLY A 66 -5.15 -1.65 10.58
N SER A 67 -5.00 -0.48 9.92
CA SER A 67 -5.76 -0.16 8.70
C SER A 67 -4.91 0.66 7.74
N ILE A 68 -5.17 0.47 6.43
CA ILE A 68 -4.53 1.21 5.35
C ILE A 68 -5.63 1.73 4.44
N GLU A 69 -5.62 3.03 4.18
CA GLU A 69 -6.43 3.67 3.14
C GLU A 69 -5.50 4.48 2.26
N ALA A 70 -5.46 4.16 0.96
CA ALA A 70 -4.58 4.81 0.00
C ALA A 70 -5.32 5.16 -1.28
N THR A 71 -4.89 6.24 -1.92
CA THR A 71 -5.41 6.73 -3.20
C THR A 71 -4.24 7.07 -4.10
N ILE A 72 -4.33 6.66 -5.38
CA ILE A 72 -3.37 7.03 -6.42
C ILE A 72 -4.11 7.91 -7.44
N ASP A 73 -3.53 9.04 -7.80
CA ASP A 73 -4.02 9.91 -8.87
C ASP A 73 -3.62 9.34 -10.23
N ALA A 74 -4.53 8.59 -10.87
CA ALA A 74 -4.28 7.93 -12.15
C ALA A 74 -4.10 8.92 -13.33
N THR A 75 -4.41 10.20 -13.16
CA THR A 75 -4.14 11.22 -14.19
C THR A 75 -2.64 11.45 -14.36
N GLY A 76 -1.84 11.08 -13.36
CA GLY A 76 -0.38 11.14 -13.32
C GLY A 76 0.34 9.95 -13.95
N ILE A 77 -0.36 8.98 -14.58
CA ILE A 77 0.29 7.82 -15.23
C ILE A 77 1.34 8.29 -16.24
N ASP A 78 2.57 7.76 -16.08
CA ASP A 78 3.73 8.13 -16.89
C ASP A 78 4.60 6.89 -17.19
N THR A 79 4.86 6.64 -18.46
CA THR A 79 5.76 5.58 -18.95
C THR A 79 6.93 6.15 -19.75
N ARG A 80 7.13 7.47 -19.71
CA ARG A 80 8.15 8.21 -20.47
C ARG A 80 7.96 8.12 -22.00
N GLU A 81 6.72 7.87 -22.43
CA GLU A 81 6.33 7.88 -23.84
C GLU A 81 4.92 8.51 -23.96
N PRO A 82 4.82 9.78 -24.43
CA PRO A 82 3.57 10.56 -24.38
C PRO A 82 2.39 9.93 -25.13
N GLY A 83 2.64 9.24 -26.26
CA GLY A 83 1.59 8.56 -27.03
C GLY A 83 0.99 7.39 -26.24
N ARG A 84 1.85 6.61 -25.58
CA ARG A 84 1.42 5.51 -24.71
C ARG A 84 0.69 6.02 -23.49
N ASP A 85 1.20 7.08 -22.85
CA ASP A 85 0.58 7.67 -21.66
C ASP A 85 -0.82 8.19 -21.97
N LYS A 86 -0.98 8.86 -23.13
CA LYS A 86 -2.30 9.28 -23.61
C LYS A 86 -3.25 8.08 -23.82
N HIS A 87 -2.75 6.98 -24.39
CA HIS A 87 -3.56 5.78 -24.60
C HIS A 87 -3.90 5.08 -23.28
N LEU A 88 -2.96 4.99 -22.33
CA LEU A 88 -3.23 4.43 -21.01
C LEU A 88 -4.31 5.23 -20.25
N LYS A 89 -4.35 6.54 -20.42
CA LYS A 89 -5.36 7.41 -19.80
C LYS A 89 -6.74 7.35 -20.47
N SER A 90 -6.85 6.81 -21.69
CA SER A 90 -8.09 6.73 -22.44
C SER A 90 -9.04 5.64 -21.93
N ALA A 91 -10.26 5.59 -22.49
CA ALA A 91 -11.28 4.60 -22.20
C ALA A 91 -10.86 3.14 -22.48
N ASP A 92 -9.88 2.92 -23.37
CA ASP A 92 -9.32 1.61 -23.66
C ASP A 92 -8.62 0.99 -22.43
N PHE A 93 -8.06 1.85 -21.54
CA PHE A 93 -7.33 1.42 -20.35
C PHE A 93 -7.95 1.98 -19.07
N PHE A 94 -7.38 3.04 -18.48
CA PHE A 94 -7.79 3.51 -17.15
C PHE A 94 -9.03 4.41 -17.17
N ASP A 95 -9.38 5.02 -18.33
CA ASP A 95 -10.50 5.97 -18.47
C ASP A 95 -10.47 7.07 -17.39
N VAL A 96 -9.31 7.75 -17.28
CA VAL A 96 -9.06 8.68 -16.17
C VAL A 96 -10.00 9.89 -16.15
N GLU A 97 -10.65 10.21 -17.26
CA GLU A 97 -11.70 11.25 -17.30
C GLU A 97 -12.91 10.88 -16.43
N LYS A 98 -13.27 9.58 -16.38
CA LYS A 98 -14.36 9.07 -15.54
C LYS A 98 -13.88 8.53 -14.20
N PHE A 99 -12.68 7.95 -14.18
CA PHE A 99 -12.11 7.26 -13.03
C PHE A 99 -10.70 7.80 -12.72
N PRO A 100 -10.59 9.05 -12.23
CA PRO A 100 -9.28 9.71 -12.02
C PRO A 100 -8.45 9.08 -10.91
N THR A 101 -9.03 8.20 -10.09
CA THR A 101 -8.36 7.66 -8.90
C THR A 101 -8.40 6.14 -8.87
N ILE A 102 -7.31 5.55 -8.37
CA ILE A 102 -7.24 4.16 -7.91
C ILE A 102 -7.23 4.21 -6.39
N THR A 103 -8.07 3.40 -5.73
CA THR A 103 -8.17 3.39 -4.26
C THR A 103 -7.92 2.00 -3.70
N PHE A 104 -7.28 1.95 -2.52
CA PHE A 104 -7.10 0.71 -1.77
C PHE A 104 -7.55 0.90 -0.33
N LYS A 105 -8.32 -0.07 0.20
CA LYS A 105 -8.74 -0.13 1.59
C LYS A 105 -8.47 -1.51 2.15
N SER A 106 -7.62 -1.60 3.18
CA SER A 106 -7.31 -2.89 3.83
C SER A 106 -8.52 -3.44 4.57
N LYS A 107 -8.66 -4.77 4.53
CA LYS A 107 -9.62 -5.56 5.30
C LYS A 107 -8.91 -6.35 6.40
N LYS A 108 -7.70 -6.80 6.13
CA LYS A 108 -6.95 -7.70 7.01
C LYS A 108 -5.45 -7.44 6.87
N ILE A 109 -4.75 -7.42 8.00
CA ILE A 109 -3.29 -7.35 8.04
C ILE A 109 -2.81 -8.52 8.89
N GLU A 110 -1.98 -9.38 8.30
CA GLU A 110 -1.44 -10.59 8.93
C GLU A 110 0.08 -10.55 8.88
N PRO A 111 0.76 -11.00 9.95
CA PRO A 111 2.19 -11.22 9.90
C PRO A 111 2.56 -12.24 8.81
N ALA A 112 3.68 -12.00 8.13
CA ALA A 112 4.26 -12.91 7.16
C ALA A 112 5.67 -13.32 7.58
N SER A 113 6.26 -14.29 6.88
CA SER A 113 7.63 -14.70 7.11
C SER A 113 8.61 -13.55 6.89
N GLY A 114 9.75 -13.56 7.59
CA GLY A 114 10.77 -12.51 7.47
C GLY A 114 10.42 -11.18 8.13
N GLY A 115 9.34 -11.11 8.96
CA GLY A 115 8.93 -9.90 9.67
C GLY A 115 8.08 -8.94 8.84
N GLY A 116 7.71 -9.31 7.62
CA GLY A 116 6.77 -8.56 6.77
C GLY A 116 5.31 -8.84 7.10
N PHE A 117 4.42 -8.39 6.21
CA PHE A 117 2.98 -8.52 6.39
C PHE A 117 2.30 -8.92 5.08
N ARG A 118 1.20 -9.64 5.19
CA ARG A 118 0.25 -9.86 4.12
C ARG A 118 -0.98 -9.00 4.37
N VAL A 119 -1.27 -8.08 3.45
CA VAL A 119 -2.38 -7.15 3.56
C VAL A 119 -3.42 -7.49 2.50
N THR A 120 -4.56 -7.99 2.95
CA THR A 120 -5.73 -8.22 2.08
C THR A 120 -6.62 -6.98 2.12
N GLY A 121 -7.08 -6.52 0.97
CA GLY A 121 -7.94 -5.34 0.88
C GLY A 121 -8.66 -5.19 -0.44
N ASP A 122 -9.59 -4.25 -0.50
CA ASP A 122 -10.32 -3.89 -1.69
C ASP A 122 -9.54 -2.87 -2.51
N LEU A 123 -9.17 -3.23 -3.72
CA LEU A 123 -8.60 -2.35 -4.73
C LEU A 123 -9.72 -1.96 -5.70
N THR A 124 -9.92 -0.65 -5.87
CA THR A 124 -10.85 -0.11 -6.87
C THR A 124 -10.07 0.59 -7.97
N MET A 125 -10.25 0.16 -9.20
CA MET A 125 -9.61 0.71 -10.40
C MET A 125 -10.60 0.69 -11.56
N LYS A 126 -10.68 1.78 -12.33
CA LYS A 126 -11.64 1.93 -13.46
C LYS A 126 -13.09 1.60 -13.05
N GLY A 127 -13.50 1.98 -11.83
CA GLY A 127 -14.84 1.72 -11.30
C GLY A 127 -15.12 0.27 -10.86
N VAL A 128 -14.15 -0.64 -10.97
CA VAL A 128 -14.29 -2.04 -10.55
C VAL A 128 -13.51 -2.28 -9.27
N THR A 129 -14.15 -2.90 -8.27
CA THR A 129 -13.51 -3.27 -6.99
C THR A 129 -13.25 -4.77 -6.95
N LYS A 130 -12.03 -5.14 -6.60
CA LYS A 130 -11.61 -6.52 -6.36
C LYS A 130 -10.80 -6.63 -5.09
N GLU A 131 -10.94 -7.75 -4.40
CA GLU A 131 -10.04 -8.09 -3.31
C GLU A 131 -8.68 -8.50 -3.86
N VAL A 132 -7.63 -7.90 -3.32
CA VAL A 132 -6.23 -8.18 -3.68
C VAL A 132 -5.40 -8.41 -2.42
N VAL A 133 -4.25 -9.04 -2.59
CA VAL A 133 -3.29 -9.26 -1.53
C VAL A 133 -2.00 -8.50 -1.87
N LEU A 134 -1.51 -7.70 -0.93
CA LEU A 134 -0.21 -7.06 -0.98
C LEU A 134 0.75 -7.83 -0.08
N ASP A 135 1.90 -8.22 -0.61
CA ASP A 135 3.04 -8.70 0.18
C ASP A 135 3.87 -7.48 0.57
N VAL A 136 3.89 -7.17 1.86
CA VAL A 136 4.51 -5.97 2.43
C VAL A 136 5.78 -6.34 3.17
N GLU A 137 6.89 -5.67 2.85
CA GLU A 137 8.16 -5.84 3.54
C GLU A 137 8.08 -5.39 5.01
N PRO A 138 9.05 -5.80 5.86
CA PRO A 138 9.15 -5.26 7.21
C PRO A 138 9.26 -3.73 7.20
N LEU A 139 8.62 -3.08 8.16
CA LEU A 139 8.85 -1.65 8.38
C LEU A 139 10.33 -1.38 8.66
N ARG A 140 10.87 -0.38 8.00
CA ARG A 140 12.23 0.10 8.25
C ARG A 140 12.32 0.75 9.64
N PRO A 141 13.53 0.79 10.26
CA PRO A 141 13.69 1.46 11.53
C PRO A 141 13.18 2.91 11.48
N GLN A 142 12.44 3.28 12.50
CA GLN A 142 11.91 4.64 12.62
C GLN A 142 13.06 5.62 12.90
N ILE A 143 13.06 6.74 12.18
CA ILE A 143 13.99 7.86 12.38
C ILE A 143 13.21 9.14 12.69
N LYS A 144 13.90 10.16 13.18
CA LYS A 144 13.37 11.54 13.28
C LYS A 144 14.02 12.41 12.23
N ASP A 145 13.22 13.16 11.50
CA ASP A 145 13.74 14.17 10.56
C ASP A 145 14.26 15.42 11.30
N GLN A 146 14.75 16.41 10.57
CA GLN A 146 15.32 17.64 11.12
C GLN A 146 14.32 18.47 11.95
N ARG A 147 13.02 18.24 11.79
CA ARG A 147 11.95 18.87 12.55
C ARG A 147 11.49 18.05 13.75
N GLY A 148 12.14 16.90 13.98
CA GLY A 148 11.79 15.96 15.04
C GLY A 148 10.59 15.07 14.72
N THR A 149 10.06 15.12 13.50
CA THR A 149 8.94 14.28 13.07
C THR A 149 9.42 12.87 12.79
N ALA A 150 8.71 11.88 13.32
CA ALA A 150 9.06 10.48 13.10
C ALA A 150 8.71 10.06 11.66
N ARG A 151 9.63 9.34 11.03
CA ARG A 151 9.49 8.75 9.70
C ARG A 151 9.87 7.29 9.70
N THR A 152 9.21 6.52 8.88
CA THR A 152 9.54 5.11 8.56
C THR A 152 9.18 4.83 7.12
N GLY A 153 9.40 3.62 6.64
CA GLY A 153 9.02 3.25 5.27
C GLY A 153 8.94 1.75 5.11
N THR A 154 8.36 1.33 4.02
CA THR A 154 8.29 -0.07 3.58
C THR A 154 8.07 -0.13 2.08
N ALA A 155 8.17 -1.32 1.51
CA ALA A 155 7.73 -1.59 0.15
C ALA A 155 6.65 -2.68 0.16
N ALA A 156 5.82 -2.67 -0.86
CA ALA A 156 4.81 -3.70 -1.08
C ALA A 156 4.82 -4.15 -2.54
N THR A 157 4.48 -5.41 -2.79
CA THR A 157 4.36 -5.97 -4.13
C THR A 157 3.05 -6.73 -4.29
N THR A 158 2.55 -6.75 -5.52
CA THR A 158 1.43 -7.62 -5.90
C THR A 158 1.46 -7.92 -7.39
N LYS A 159 0.70 -8.93 -7.80
CA LYS A 159 0.41 -9.23 -9.20
C LYS A 159 -1.10 -9.16 -9.42
N LEU A 160 -1.50 -8.49 -10.47
CA LEU A 160 -2.90 -8.26 -10.81
C LEU A 160 -3.17 -8.79 -12.21
N ASN A 161 -4.36 -9.32 -12.43
CA ASN A 161 -4.89 -9.48 -13.78
C ASN A 161 -5.66 -8.19 -14.14
N ARG A 162 -5.15 -7.42 -15.11
CA ARG A 162 -5.77 -6.15 -15.53
C ARG A 162 -7.20 -6.33 -16.05
N GLN A 163 -7.51 -7.49 -16.61
CA GLN A 163 -8.85 -7.75 -17.16
C GLN A 163 -9.92 -7.86 -16.06
N ASP A 164 -9.53 -8.26 -14.84
CA ASP A 164 -10.45 -8.29 -13.69
C ASP A 164 -10.99 -6.91 -13.33
N PHE A 165 -10.33 -5.85 -13.79
CA PHE A 165 -10.71 -4.45 -13.60
C PHE A 165 -11.28 -3.81 -14.87
N GLY A 166 -11.65 -4.60 -15.89
CA GLY A 166 -12.20 -4.09 -17.14
C GLY A 166 -11.18 -3.37 -18.02
N ILE A 167 -9.88 -3.52 -17.78
CA ILE A 167 -8.80 -3.05 -18.66
C ILE A 167 -8.51 -4.17 -19.66
N SER A 168 -9.36 -4.32 -20.66
CA SER A 168 -9.39 -5.49 -21.55
C SER A 168 -8.74 -5.24 -22.92
N TRP A 169 -8.29 -4.01 -23.23
CA TRP A 169 -7.66 -3.74 -24.52
C TRP A 169 -6.47 -4.67 -24.76
N SER A 170 -6.47 -5.31 -25.91
CA SER A 170 -5.38 -6.16 -26.39
C SER A 170 -5.48 -6.35 -27.92
N ARG A 171 -4.40 -6.81 -28.54
CA ARG A 171 -4.38 -7.31 -29.91
C ARG A 171 -3.63 -8.62 -29.95
N THR A 172 -4.11 -9.54 -30.79
CA THR A 172 -3.40 -10.79 -31.09
C THR A 172 -2.27 -10.51 -32.09
N LEU A 173 -1.16 -11.17 -31.92
CA LEU A 173 -0.03 -11.12 -32.87
C LEU A 173 -0.19 -12.19 -33.94
N ASP A 174 0.29 -11.92 -35.18
CA ASP A 174 0.17 -12.84 -36.32
C ASP A 174 0.84 -14.20 -36.06
N GLY A 175 1.89 -14.23 -35.23
CA GLY A 175 2.59 -15.46 -34.80
C GLY A 175 2.01 -16.13 -33.54
N GLY A 176 0.86 -15.67 -33.07
CA GLY A 176 0.29 -16.07 -31.77
C GLY A 176 0.85 -15.27 -30.60
N GLY A 177 0.08 -15.18 -29.51
CA GLY A 177 0.38 -14.35 -28.35
C GLY A 177 -0.36 -13.01 -28.36
N VAL A 178 -0.06 -12.17 -27.39
CA VAL A 178 -0.76 -10.89 -27.17
C VAL A 178 0.21 -9.71 -27.15
N VAL A 179 -0.28 -8.53 -27.56
CA VAL A 179 0.50 -7.30 -27.52
C VAL A 179 0.80 -6.88 -26.07
N VAL A 180 -0.15 -7.06 -25.15
CA VAL A 180 0.00 -6.73 -23.72
C VAL A 180 -0.46 -7.91 -22.89
N SER A 181 0.39 -8.36 -21.94
CA SER A 181 0.01 -9.45 -21.01
C SER A 181 -1.12 -9.02 -20.08
N ASP A 182 -1.86 -10.01 -19.59
CA ASP A 182 -2.94 -9.76 -18.61
C ASP A 182 -2.39 -9.59 -17.20
N GLU A 183 -1.32 -10.31 -16.87
CA GLU A 183 -0.63 -10.13 -15.58
C GLU A 183 0.19 -8.84 -15.61
N VAL A 184 -0.01 -8.02 -14.57
CA VAL A 184 0.73 -6.80 -14.28
C VAL A 184 1.35 -6.94 -12.90
N SER A 185 2.67 -6.77 -12.80
CA SER A 185 3.36 -6.67 -11.51
C SER A 185 3.30 -5.23 -11.03
N VAL A 186 2.99 -5.04 -9.74
CA VAL A 186 2.96 -3.73 -9.09
C VAL A 186 3.94 -3.72 -7.94
N THR A 187 4.72 -2.66 -7.83
CA THR A 187 5.62 -2.37 -6.70
C THR A 187 5.28 -1.01 -6.15
N ILE A 188 5.16 -0.92 -4.83
CA ILE A 188 4.78 0.30 -4.12
C ILE A 188 5.86 0.56 -3.08
N ASP A 189 6.54 1.70 -3.18
CA ASP A 189 7.48 2.20 -2.18
C ASP A 189 6.82 3.33 -1.41
N VAL A 190 6.77 3.24 -0.08
CA VAL A 190 6.15 4.27 0.75
C VAL A 190 7.09 4.77 1.84
N GLU A 191 7.14 6.08 1.97
CA GLU A 191 7.61 6.76 3.16
C GLU A 191 6.41 7.22 3.99
N LEU A 192 6.46 6.99 5.28
CA LEU A 192 5.40 7.27 6.24
C LEU A 192 5.85 8.35 7.23
N ILE A 193 5.05 9.39 7.38
CA ILE A 193 5.24 10.48 8.33
C ILE A 193 4.27 10.27 9.49
N ALA A 194 4.75 10.30 10.73
CA ALA A 194 3.87 10.23 11.89
C ALA A 194 2.87 11.39 11.88
N ALA A 195 1.58 11.06 11.92
CA ALA A 195 0.56 12.07 12.10
C ALA A 195 0.73 12.77 13.46
N ALA A 196 0.48 14.06 13.52
CA ALA A 196 0.45 14.77 14.79
C ALA A 196 -0.60 14.09 15.72
N PRO A 197 -0.34 13.98 17.04
CA PRO A 197 -1.34 13.50 17.96
C PRO A 197 -2.62 14.33 17.80
N ALA A 198 -3.78 13.66 17.77
CA ALA A 198 -5.05 14.38 17.78
C ALA A 198 -5.08 15.31 18.99
N ALA A 199 -5.34 16.61 18.76
CA ALA A 199 -5.53 17.55 19.83
C ALA A 199 -6.67 17.05 20.74
N LYS A 200 -6.38 16.94 22.05
CA LYS A 200 -7.37 16.53 23.05
C LYS A 200 -8.34 17.66 23.30
#